data_988e35d56377d7f8a23a8d475aef0284
#
_entry.id   988e35d56377d7f8a23a8d475aef0284
#
_cell.length_a   1.000
_cell.length_b   1.000
_cell.length_c   1.000
_cell.angle_alpha   90.00
_cell.angle_beta   90.00
_cell.angle_gamma   90.00
#
_symmetry.space_group_name_H-M   'P 1'
#
loop_
_entity.id
_entity.type
_entity.pdbx_description
1 polymer ?
#
loop_
_entity_poly.entity_id
_entity_poly.type
_entity_poly.pdbx_seq_one_letter_code
_entity_poly.pdbx_strand_id
1 'polypeptide(L)'
;MKKIVWILLLGTLVWTAFAQKAPKWMDKEKKAVVTVTTYKADGTTLHNGIGFFVDEEGTMLSAYSVFKDAQKAIVTDGNGVTYPVERVLGADELYDVIKLKVRAPKKVSYLEIASQPLSTGQPAYLLPFVKGKEKVASFGNGKVEEVTKLKDSYHYYKLSFPLQVDWLNAPVFNEAGEVFGLAQDDASGKKEASYAVSAAYANSLSVSSADAFNTIYTSIGIKKA
;
A
#
# COMPACT_ATOMS: atom_id res chain seq x y z
N MET A 1 -2.08 -59.24 -41.43
CA MET A 1 -1.62 -57.84 -41.26
C MET A 1 -2.44 -57.20 -40.16
N LYS A 2 -1.92 -57.15 -38.93
CA LYS A 2 -2.61 -56.58 -37.75
C LYS A 2 -2.22 -55.10 -37.63
N LYS A 3 -3.20 -54.19 -37.77
CA LYS A 3 -3.02 -52.77 -37.55
C LYS A 3 -3.14 -52.49 -36.04
N ILE A 4 -2.03 -52.12 -35.42
CA ILE A 4 -1.97 -51.68 -34.01
C ILE A 4 -2.36 -50.22 -34.02
N VAL A 5 -3.52 -49.88 -33.46
CA VAL A 5 -3.94 -48.48 -33.22
C VAL A 5 -3.38 -48.04 -31.86
N TRP A 6 -2.42 -47.13 -31.90
CA TRP A 6 -1.91 -46.44 -30.72
C TRP A 6 -2.87 -45.30 -30.36
N ILE A 7 -3.64 -45.49 -29.28
CA ILE A 7 -4.43 -44.43 -28.67
C ILE A 7 -3.49 -43.62 -27.77
N LEU A 8 -3.06 -42.45 -28.24
CA LEU A 8 -2.36 -41.46 -27.43
C LEU A 8 -3.39 -40.84 -26.45
N LEU A 9 -3.36 -41.29 -25.20
CA LEU A 9 -4.09 -40.67 -24.10
C LEU A 9 -3.34 -39.37 -23.73
N LEU A 10 -3.71 -38.22 -24.33
CA LEU A 10 -3.29 -36.91 -23.88
C LEU A 10 -3.98 -36.61 -22.54
N GLY A 11 -3.27 -36.93 -21.46
CA GLY A 11 -3.66 -36.48 -20.12
C GLY A 11 -3.56 -34.98 -20.04
N THR A 12 -4.66 -34.26 -20.21
CA THR A 12 -4.77 -32.86 -19.87
C THR A 12 -4.67 -32.72 -18.36
N LEU A 13 -3.47 -32.39 -17.87
CA LEU A 13 -3.28 -31.90 -16.50
C LEU A 13 -4.05 -30.58 -16.38
N VAL A 14 -5.30 -30.66 -15.94
CA VAL A 14 -6.08 -29.50 -15.53
C VAL A 14 -5.43 -29.01 -14.23
N TRP A 15 -4.57 -28.01 -14.36
CA TRP A 15 -4.14 -27.25 -13.20
C TRP A 15 -5.36 -26.50 -12.68
N THR A 16 -6.03 -27.06 -11.70
CA THR A 16 -7.02 -26.32 -10.93
C THR A 16 -6.27 -25.26 -10.13
N ALA A 17 -6.25 -24.03 -10.64
CA ALA A 17 -5.87 -22.89 -9.85
C ALA A 17 -6.90 -22.80 -8.71
N PHE A 18 -6.57 -23.32 -7.55
CA PHE A 18 -7.36 -23.07 -6.34
C PHE A 18 -7.26 -21.57 -6.09
N ALA A 19 -8.35 -20.86 -6.35
CA ALA A 19 -8.48 -19.48 -5.92
C ALA A 19 -8.29 -19.47 -4.40
N GLN A 20 -7.15 -18.97 -3.93
CA GLN A 20 -6.85 -18.95 -2.52
C GLN A 20 -7.84 -18.01 -1.84
N LYS A 21 -8.50 -18.51 -0.80
CA LYS A 21 -9.47 -17.73 -0.06
C LYS A 21 -8.77 -16.66 0.76
N ALA A 22 -9.20 -15.42 0.61
CA ALA A 22 -8.67 -14.32 1.39
C ALA A 22 -8.78 -14.60 2.91
N PRO A 23 -7.76 -14.27 3.71
CA PRO A 23 -7.83 -14.32 5.16
C PRO A 23 -9.04 -13.54 5.67
N LYS A 24 -9.72 -14.06 6.68
CA LYS A 24 -10.98 -13.46 7.19
C LYS A 24 -10.79 -12.02 7.70
N TRP A 25 -9.62 -11.71 8.23
CA TRP A 25 -9.32 -10.36 8.73
C TRP A 25 -9.31 -9.31 7.61
N MET A 26 -9.01 -9.67 6.36
CA MET A 26 -8.99 -8.71 5.24
C MET A 26 -10.34 -8.00 5.03
N ASP A 27 -11.46 -8.67 5.28
CA ASP A 27 -12.79 -8.05 5.18
C ASP A 27 -13.04 -6.96 6.23
N LYS A 28 -12.32 -7.00 7.35
CA LYS A 28 -12.30 -5.94 8.37
C LYS A 28 -11.35 -4.83 7.97
N GLU A 29 -10.12 -5.19 7.65
CA GLU A 29 -9.01 -4.27 7.43
C GLU A 29 -9.16 -3.43 6.13
N LYS A 30 -9.85 -3.93 5.11
CA LYS A 30 -10.15 -3.17 3.87
C LYS A 30 -10.84 -1.83 4.10
N LYS A 31 -11.54 -1.66 5.23
CA LYS A 31 -12.25 -0.42 5.56
C LYS A 31 -11.30 0.75 5.85
N ALA A 32 -10.06 0.44 6.23
CA ALA A 32 -9.03 1.42 6.50
C ALA A 32 -8.21 1.78 5.25
N VAL A 33 -8.34 1.00 4.15
CA VAL A 33 -7.65 1.25 2.88
C VAL A 33 -8.49 2.21 2.04
N VAL A 34 -7.87 3.24 1.52
CA VAL A 34 -8.51 4.36 0.83
C VAL A 34 -7.80 4.67 -0.48
N THR A 35 -8.51 5.32 -1.41
CA THR A 35 -7.89 5.91 -2.58
C THR A 35 -7.53 7.37 -2.31
N VAL A 36 -6.46 7.82 -2.94
CA VAL A 36 -5.98 9.20 -2.91
C VAL A 36 -6.04 9.75 -4.33
N THR A 37 -6.64 10.92 -4.49
CA THR A 37 -6.58 11.70 -5.74
C THR A 37 -5.96 13.05 -5.43
N THR A 38 -4.88 13.38 -6.13
CA THR A 38 -4.21 14.67 -6.03
C THR A 38 -4.48 15.51 -7.27
N TYR A 39 -4.39 16.83 -7.09
CA TYR A 39 -4.79 17.80 -8.12
C TYR A 39 -3.73 18.89 -8.28
N LYS A 40 -3.59 19.37 -9.51
CA LYS A 40 -2.81 20.57 -9.84
C LYS A 40 -3.54 21.84 -9.40
N ALA A 41 -2.87 23.00 -9.57
CA ALA A 41 -3.45 24.30 -9.26
C ALA A 41 -4.69 24.64 -10.11
N ASP A 42 -4.76 24.13 -11.34
CA ASP A 42 -5.87 24.31 -12.26
C ASP A 42 -7.07 23.39 -11.96
N GLY A 43 -6.96 22.53 -10.95
CA GLY A 43 -7.98 21.56 -10.54
C GLY A 43 -7.99 20.27 -11.35
N THR A 44 -7.09 20.09 -12.30
CA THR A 44 -6.96 18.81 -13.03
C THR A 44 -6.30 17.77 -12.13
N THR A 45 -6.68 16.50 -12.31
CA THR A 45 -6.07 15.37 -11.60
C THR A 45 -4.58 15.27 -11.93
N LEU A 46 -3.76 15.13 -10.89
CA LEU A 46 -2.31 14.96 -11.01
C LEU A 46 -1.95 13.48 -10.90
N HIS A 47 -2.26 12.86 -9.75
CA HIS A 47 -2.00 11.45 -9.49
C HIS A 47 -3.18 10.78 -8.78
N ASN A 48 -3.23 9.46 -8.91
CA ASN A 48 -4.07 8.59 -8.10
C ASN A 48 -3.16 7.59 -7.39
N GLY A 49 -3.53 7.22 -6.16
CA GLY A 49 -2.79 6.24 -5.37
C GLY A 49 -3.65 5.60 -4.30
N ILE A 50 -3.03 4.75 -3.51
CA ILE A 50 -3.61 4.13 -2.34
C ILE A 50 -2.98 4.75 -1.08
N GLY A 51 -3.77 4.84 -0.02
CA GLY A 51 -3.32 5.12 1.32
C GLY A 51 -4.11 4.29 2.31
N PHE A 52 -3.73 4.34 3.57
CA PHE A 52 -4.45 3.66 4.64
C PHE A 52 -4.31 4.41 5.96
N PHE A 53 -5.37 4.39 6.74
CA PHE A 53 -5.38 4.99 8.07
C PHE A 53 -4.63 4.11 9.06
N VAL A 54 -3.87 4.75 9.96
CA VAL A 54 -3.09 4.09 11.02
C VAL A 54 -3.50 4.50 12.42
N ASP A 55 -4.47 5.40 12.54
CA ASP A 55 -5.20 5.70 13.78
C ASP A 55 -6.65 6.09 13.49
N GLU A 56 -7.48 6.09 14.53
CA GLU A 56 -8.90 6.44 14.44
C GLU A 56 -9.17 7.93 14.18
N GLU A 57 -8.17 8.78 14.34
CA GLU A 57 -8.26 10.24 14.22
C GLU A 57 -7.91 10.73 12.82
N GLY A 58 -7.58 9.81 11.88
CA GLY A 58 -7.34 10.11 10.48
C GLY A 58 -5.86 10.38 10.15
N THR A 59 -4.92 9.85 10.93
CA THR A 59 -3.54 9.74 10.47
C THR A 59 -3.46 8.67 9.40
N MET A 60 -2.85 8.99 8.26
CA MET A 60 -2.79 8.15 7.08
C MET A 60 -1.36 8.04 6.55
N LEU A 61 -1.02 6.87 6.02
CA LEU A 61 0.19 6.63 5.25
C LEU A 61 -0.14 6.46 3.77
N SER A 62 0.77 6.95 2.91
CA SER A 62 0.74 6.79 1.46
C SER A 62 2.14 6.98 0.89
N ALA A 63 2.28 6.93 -0.45
CA ALA A 63 3.54 7.27 -1.11
C ALA A 63 3.71 8.78 -1.27
N TYR A 64 4.94 9.26 -1.06
CA TYR A 64 5.31 10.66 -1.30
C TYR A 64 5.08 11.05 -2.76
N SER A 65 5.43 10.17 -3.71
CA SER A 65 5.30 10.39 -5.15
C SER A 65 3.87 10.74 -5.60
N VAL A 66 2.85 10.23 -4.89
CA VAL A 66 1.43 10.56 -5.15
C VAL A 66 1.14 12.03 -4.83
N PHE A 67 1.88 12.62 -3.89
CA PHE A 67 1.64 13.98 -3.41
C PHE A 67 2.63 15.00 -3.99
N LYS A 68 3.70 14.56 -4.65
CA LYS A 68 4.69 15.44 -5.25
C LYS A 68 4.02 16.40 -6.25
N ASP A 69 4.27 17.69 -6.12
CA ASP A 69 3.73 18.78 -6.95
C ASP A 69 2.20 18.97 -6.87
N ALA A 70 1.52 18.31 -5.95
CA ALA A 70 0.09 18.46 -5.75
C ALA A 70 -0.25 19.77 -5.01
N GLN A 71 -1.32 20.42 -5.44
CA GLN A 71 -1.88 21.60 -4.78
C GLN A 71 -3.05 21.27 -3.86
N LYS A 72 -3.70 20.13 -4.10
CA LYS A 72 -4.83 19.63 -3.32
C LYS A 72 -4.84 18.12 -3.34
N ALA A 73 -5.32 17.52 -2.27
CA ALA A 73 -5.53 16.08 -2.19
C ALA A 73 -6.87 15.75 -1.54
N ILE A 74 -7.53 14.72 -2.06
CA ILE A 74 -8.78 14.16 -1.53
C ILE A 74 -8.58 12.66 -1.34
N VAL A 75 -8.99 12.18 -0.19
CA VAL A 75 -9.03 10.77 0.18
C VAL A 75 -10.46 10.27 0.05
N THR A 76 -10.66 9.07 -0.51
CA THR A 76 -11.99 8.47 -0.68
C THR A 76 -11.98 7.06 -0.10
N ASP A 77 -12.90 6.78 0.82
CA ASP A 77 -13.04 5.45 1.42
C ASP A 77 -13.81 4.48 0.52
N GLY A 78 -13.90 3.22 0.91
CA GLY A 78 -14.61 2.18 0.18
C GLY A 78 -16.10 2.46 -0.05
N ASN A 79 -16.72 3.29 0.77
CA ASN A 79 -18.12 3.68 0.65
C ASN A 79 -18.32 4.93 -0.24
N GLY A 80 -17.25 5.52 -0.77
CA GLY A 80 -17.27 6.72 -1.58
C GLY A 80 -17.34 8.02 -0.77
N VAL A 81 -17.14 7.96 0.55
CA VAL A 81 -17.05 9.16 1.38
C VAL A 81 -15.69 9.80 1.15
N THR A 82 -15.69 11.11 0.93
CA THR A 82 -14.49 11.89 0.65
C THR A 82 -14.04 12.71 1.85
N TYR A 83 -12.73 12.77 2.04
CA TYR A 83 -12.07 13.47 3.14
C TYR A 83 -10.96 14.37 2.58
N PRO A 84 -10.92 15.67 2.93
CA PRO A 84 -9.80 16.51 2.54
C PRO A 84 -8.56 16.17 3.37
N VAL A 85 -7.40 16.18 2.73
CA VAL A 85 -6.12 16.15 3.44
C VAL A 85 -5.92 17.48 4.13
N GLU A 86 -5.60 17.45 5.42
CA GLU A 86 -5.49 18.65 6.25
C GLU A 86 -4.06 19.17 6.31
N ARG A 87 -3.10 18.26 6.54
CA ARG A 87 -1.68 18.61 6.67
C ARG A 87 -0.77 17.41 6.48
N VAL A 88 0.49 17.68 6.15
CA VAL A 88 1.58 16.70 6.16
C VAL A 88 2.14 16.62 7.58
N LEU A 89 2.29 15.41 8.10
CA LEU A 89 2.91 15.13 9.41
C LEU A 89 4.38 14.74 9.27
N GLY A 90 4.79 14.28 8.11
CA GLY A 90 6.16 13.94 7.78
C GLY A 90 6.26 13.27 6.43
N ALA A 91 7.41 13.34 5.79
CA ALA A 91 7.62 12.70 4.50
C ALA A 91 9.10 12.35 4.29
N ASP A 92 9.32 11.35 3.44
CA ASP A 92 10.64 10.98 2.94
C ASP A 92 10.54 10.66 1.45
N GLU A 93 11.21 11.46 0.63
CA GLU A 93 11.22 11.29 -0.82
C GLU A 93 12.05 10.07 -1.24
N LEU A 94 13.15 9.78 -0.52
CA LEU A 94 14.04 8.67 -0.86
C LEU A 94 13.36 7.31 -0.70
N TYR A 95 12.59 7.15 0.37
CA TYR A 95 11.84 5.92 0.66
C TYR A 95 10.38 5.96 0.19
N ASP A 96 10.00 7.03 -0.48
CA ASP A 96 8.66 7.25 -1.04
C ASP A 96 7.54 7.04 -0.02
N VAL A 97 7.67 7.62 1.16
CA VAL A 97 6.68 7.54 2.24
C VAL A 97 6.24 8.92 2.68
N ILE A 98 4.94 9.10 2.86
CA ILE A 98 4.34 10.30 3.44
C ILE A 98 3.34 9.94 4.52
N LYS A 99 3.37 10.69 5.63
CA LYS A 99 2.42 10.63 6.73
C LYS A 99 1.58 11.91 6.74
N LEU A 100 0.28 11.75 6.75
CA LEU A 100 -0.68 12.83 6.56
C LEU A 100 -1.73 12.84 7.66
N LYS A 101 -2.30 14.01 7.94
CA LYS A 101 -3.56 14.15 8.67
C LYS A 101 -4.70 14.40 7.69
N VAL A 102 -5.71 13.58 7.79
CA VAL A 102 -6.94 13.67 7.01
C VAL A 102 -8.06 14.17 7.92
N ARG A 103 -8.83 15.14 7.46
CA ARG A 103 -9.96 15.68 8.22
C ARG A 103 -11.16 14.77 8.12
N ALA A 104 -11.29 13.85 9.05
CA ALA A 104 -12.46 12.99 9.19
C ALA A 104 -13.39 13.54 10.26
N PRO A 105 -14.71 13.70 9.99
CA PRO A 105 -15.67 14.22 10.97
C PRO A 105 -16.02 13.22 12.09
N LYS A 106 -15.63 11.96 11.91
CA LYS A 106 -15.84 10.85 12.86
C LYS A 106 -14.60 9.97 12.85
N LYS A 107 -14.50 9.11 13.87
CA LYS A 107 -13.48 8.05 13.91
C LYS A 107 -13.54 7.19 12.65
N VAL A 108 -12.37 6.91 12.08
CA VAL A 108 -12.20 6.05 10.91
C VAL A 108 -11.73 4.66 11.32
N SER A 109 -11.94 3.67 10.47
CA SER A 109 -11.27 2.38 10.63
C SER A 109 -9.79 2.56 10.32
N TYR A 110 -8.92 1.89 11.06
CA TYR A 110 -7.47 2.01 10.91
C TYR A 110 -6.78 0.64 10.99
N LEU A 111 -5.55 0.57 10.51
CA LEU A 111 -4.67 -0.59 10.54
C LEU A 111 -3.68 -0.46 11.69
N GLU A 112 -3.46 -1.54 12.40
CA GLU A 112 -2.41 -1.61 13.41
C GLU A 112 -1.05 -1.87 12.73
N ILE A 113 -0.05 -1.04 13.03
CA ILE A 113 1.31 -1.23 12.53
C ILE A 113 1.98 -2.34 13.36
N ALA A 114 2.56 -3.32 12.67
CA ALA A 114 3.28 -4.41 13.31
C ALA A 114 4.41 -3.88 14.20
N SER A 115 4.45 -4.33 15.43
CA SER A 115 5.44 -3.91 16.42
C SER A 115 6.83 -4.51 16.20
N GLN A 116 6.90 -5.62 15.45
CA GLN A 116 8.13 -6.33 15.12
C GLN A 116 8.32 -6.43 13.62
N PRO A 117 9.55 -6.27 13.11
CA PRO A 117 9.85 -6.48 11.70
C PRO A 117 9.70 -7.95 11.33
N LEU A 118 9.31 -8.22 10.08
CA LEU A 118 9.28 -9.57 9.56
C LEU A 118 10.68 -10.06 9.20
N SER A 119 10.83 -11.38 9.25
CA SER A 119 12.03 -12.09 8.80
C SER A 119 11.78 -12.78 7.46
N THR A 120 12.86 -13.11 6.77
CA THR A 120 12.83 -13.92 5.54
C THR A 120 12.07 -15.25 5.80
N GLY A 121 11.20 -15.61 4.86
CA GLY A 121 10.37 -16.81 4.90
C GLY A 121 9.00 -16.62 5.56
N GLN A 122 8.77 -15.54 6.31
CA GLN A 122 7.47 -15.28 6.94
C GLN A 122 6.41 -14.91 5.91
N PRO A 123 5.13 -15.31 6.12
CA PRO A 123 4.01 -14.97 5.25
C PRO A 123 3.84 -13.46 5.10
N ALA A 124 3.50 -13.04 3.88
CA ALA A 124 3.20 -11.67 3.54
C ALA A 124 1.95 -11.60 2.67
N TYR A 125 1.05 -10.68 2.99
CA TYR A 125 -0.21 -10.47 2.31
C TYR A 125 -0.35 -9.01 1.92
N LEU A 126 -0.85 -8.72 0.72
CA LEU A 126 -1.14 -7.37 0.27
C LEU A 126 -2.64 -7.20 0.08
N LEU A 127 -3.20 -6.14 0.62
CA LEU A 127 -4.61 -5.80 0.50
C LEU A 127 -4.77 -4.53 -0.34
N PRO A 128 -5.24 -4.65 -1.60
CA PRO A 128 -5.53 -3.48 -2.42
C PRO A 128 -6.79 -2.76 -1.94
N PHE A 129 -7.07 -1.60 -2.52
CA PHE A 129 -8.33 -0.93 -2.28
C PHE A 129 -9.51 -1.78 -2.78
N VAL A 130 -10.53 -1.94 -1.93
CA VAL A 130 -11.75 -2.68 -2.24
C VAL A 130 -12.97 -1.78 -2.05
N LYS A 131 -13.77 -1.61 -3.11
CA LYS A 131 -14.90 -0.70 -3.12
C LYS A 131 -16.11 -1.27 -2.38
N GLY A 132 -16.66 -0.47 -1.48
CA GLY A 132 -17.95 -0.72 -0.85
C GLY A 132 -18.02 -2.04 -0.08
N LYS A 133 -19.11 -2.76 -0.30
CA LYS A 133 -19.40 -4.06 0.34
C LYS A 133 -18.81 -5.25 -0.42
N GLU A 134 -18.06 -5.02 -1.49
CA GLU A 134 -17.42 -6.09 -2.24
C GLU A 134 -16.49 -6.90 -1.35
N LYS A 135 -16.47 -8.22 -1.57
CA LYS A 135 -15.51 -9.09 -0.88
C LYS A 135 -14.12 -8.91 -1.48
N VAL A 136 -13.10 -9.15 -0.69
CA VAL A 136 -11.72 -9.21 -1.17
C VAL A 136 -11.58 -10.41 -2.10
N ALA A 137 -11.60 -10.17 -3.40
CA ALA A 137 -11.50 -11.20 -4.44
C ALA A 137 -10.07 -11.37 -4.96
N SER A 138 -9.28 -10.30 -4.92
CA SER A 138 -7.89 -10.28 -5.36
C SER A 138 -7.01 -9.67 -4.28
N PHE A 139 -5.89 -10.28 -3.98
CA PHE A 139 -4.93 -9.85 -2.95
C PHE A 139 -3.56 -10.47 -3.24
N GLY A 140 -2.50 -9.81 -2.78
CA GLY A 140 -1.15 -10.36 -2.82
C GLY A 140 -0.99 -11.41 -1.73
N ASN A 141 -0.34 -12.52 -2.07
CA ASN A 141 -0.08 -13.60 -1.13
C ASN A 141 1.22 -14.31 -1.46
N GLY A 142 2.06 -14.44 -0.47
CA GLY A 142 3.37 -15.08 -0.55
C GLY A 142 4.14 -14.94 0.75
N LYS A 143 5.41 -14.63 0.61
CA LYS A 143 6.33 -14.50 1.76
C LYS A 143 7.34 -13.38 1.53
N VAL A 144 8.01 -12.99 2.58
CA VAL A 144 9.22 -12.17 2.52
C VAL A 144 10.37 -13.03 1.99
N GLU A 145 10.96 -12.64 0.86
CA GLU A 145 12.12 -13.33 0.27
C GLU A 145 13.43 -12.84 0.85
N GLU A 146 13.53 -11.52 1.05
CA GLU A 146 14.75 -10.88 1.54
C GLU A 146 14.38 -9.70 2.43
N VAL A 147 15.19 -9.44 3.43
CA VAL A 147 15.07 -8.29 4.32
C VAL A 147 16.36 -7.50 4.25
N THR A 148 16.30 -6.28 3.75
CA THR A 148 17.42 -5.33 3.75
C THR A 148 17.20 -4.31 4.84
N LYS A 149 18.21 -4.07 5.67
CA LYS A 149 18.17 -3.00 6.66
C LYS A 149 18.31 -1.66 5.95
N LEU A 150 17.37 -0.79 6.22
CA LEU A 150 17.49 0.63 5.92
C LEU A 150 18.22 1.34 7.06
N LYS A 151 18.34 2.66 6.97
CA LYS A 151 18.93 3.48 8.01
C LYS A 151 18.27 3.20 9.38
N ASP A 152 19.07 3.03 10.42
CA ASP A 152 18.72 3.06 11.85
C ASP A 152 17.75 2.00 12.39
N SER A 153 17.46 0.93 11.77
CA SER A 153 16.57 -0.17 12.22
C SER A 153 15.32 -0.38 11.37
N TYR A 154 15.12 0.38 10.34
CA TYR A 154 14.01 0.16 9.41
C TYR A 154 14.39 -0.88 8.37
N HIS A 155 13.37 -1.47 7.75
CA HIS A 155 13.53 -2.60 6.85
C HIS A 155 12.86 -2.33 5.50
N TYR A 156 13.49 -2.84 4.47
CA TYR A 156 12.97 -2.96 3.14
C TYR A 156 12.82 -4.44 2.82
N TYR A 157 11.66 -4.81 2.37
CA TYR A 157 11.30 -6.21 2.19
C TYR A 157 11.13 -6.52 0.71
N LYS A 158 11.78 -7.58 0.23
CA LYS A 158 11.47 -8.17 -1.06
C LYS A 158 10.37 -9.20 -0.89
N LEU A 159 9.33 -9.13 -1.72
CA LEU A 159 8.15 -9.99 -1.65
C LEU A 159 8.17 -11.03 -2.77
N SER A 160 7.65 -12.23 -2.49
CA SER A 160 7.64 -13.36 -3.43
C SER A 160 6.48 -13.33 -4.43
N PHE A 161 5.65 -12.31 -4.42
CA PHE A 161 4.53 -12.17 -5.35
C PHE A 161 4.67 -10.88 -6.16
N PRO A 162 4.20 -10.88 -7.43
CA PRO A 162 4.28 -9.69 -8.27
C PRO A 162 3.27 -8.63 -7.82
N LEU A 163 3.62 -7.36 -7.94
CA LEU A 163 2.69 -6.25 -7.77
C LEU A 163 1.95 -5.98 -9.08
N GLN A 164 0.64 -5.79 -8.96
CA GLN A 164 -0.16 -5.17 -10.01
C GLN A 164 -0.03 -3.64 -9.89
N VAL A 165 -0.18 -2.93 -10.99
CA VAL A 165 -0.02 -1.46 -11.01
C VAL A 165 -0.98 -0.74 -10.04
N ASP A 166 -2.20 -1.25 -9.94
CA ASP A 166 -3.24 -0.74 -9.03
C ASP A 166 -3.05 -1.17 -7.56
N TRP A 167 -2.01 -1.95 -7.25
CA TRP A 167 -1.64 -2.37 -5.90
C TRP A 167 -0.48 -1.55 -5.30
N LEU A 168 0.11 -0.65 -6.07
CA LEU A 168 1.15 0.24 -5.58
C LEU A 168 0.65 1.06 -4.39
N ASN A 169 1.49 1.17 -3.38
CA ASN A 169 1.23 1.88 -2.12
C ASN A 169 0.15 1.23 -1.21
N ALA A 170 -0.35 0.04 -1.59
CA ALA A 170 -1.25 -0.72 -0.74
C ALA A 170 -0.52 -1.25 0.52
N PRO A 171 -1.24 -1.44 1.64
CA PRO A 171 -0.67 -2.02 2.84
C PRO A 171 -0.30 -3.49 2.66
N VAL A 172 0.85 -3.86 3.23
CA VAL A 172 1.33 -5.24 3.28
C VAL A 172 1.30 -5.73 4.73
N PHE A 173 0.70 -6.91 4.94
CA PHE A 173 0.36 -7.46 6.24
C PHE A 173 1.13 -8.72 6.57
N ASN A 174 1.34 -8.94 7.87
CA ASN A 174 1.75 -10.22 8.42
C ASN A 174 0.54 -11.19 8.54
N GLU A 175 0.79 -12.39 9.03
CA GLU A 175 -0.25 -13.41 9.21
C GLU A 175 -1.32 -13.02 10.26
N ALA A 176 -0.95 -12.17 11.23
CA ALA A 176 -1.87 -11.67 12.24
C ALA A 176 -2.81 -10.56 11.74
N GLY A 177 -2.59 -10.04 10.54
CA GLY A 177 -3.34 -8.92 9.99
C GLY A 177 -2.84 -7.55 10.45
N GLU A 178 -1.60 -7.46 10.93
CA GLU A 178 -0.94 -6.19 11.23
C GLU A 178 -0.14 -5.72 10.02
N VAL A 179 -0.19 -4.42 9.71
CA VAL A 179 0.55 -3.85 8.58
C VAL A 179 2.03 -3.68 8.91
N PHE A 180 2.91 -4.29 8.12
CA PHE A 180 4.34 -4.13 8.28
C PHE A 180 5.00 -3.26 7.21
N GLY A 181 4.31 -3.01 6.09
CA GLY A 181 4.90 -2.22 5.01
C GLY A 181 3.90 -1.60 4.06
N LEU A 182 4.42 -0.70 3.21
CA LEU A 182 3.78 -0.13 2.04
C LEU A 182 4.39 -0.76 0.81
N ALA A 183 3.56 -1.28 -0.10
CA ALA A 183 4.01 -1.90 -1.34
C ALA A 183 4.61 -0.87 -2.30
N GLN A 184 5.78 -1.18 -2.84
CA GLN A 184 6.51 -0.35 -3.78
C GLN A 184 6.98 -1.17 -4.98
N ASP A 185 7.05 -0.53 -6.14
CA ASP A 185 7.65 -1.12 -7.34
C ASP A 185 9.19 -1.12 -7.23
N ASP A 186 9.82 -1.91 -8.05
CA ASP A 186 11.28 -1.90 -8.16
C ASP A 186 11.74 -0.56 -8.75
N ALA A 187 12.52 0.19 -7.98
CA ALA A 187 13.12 1.45 -8.41
C ALA A 187 14.02 1.30 -9.66
N SER A 188 14.46 0.08 -9.98
CA SER A 188 15.23 -0.21 -11.19
C SER A 188 14.39 -0.28 -12.47
N GLY A 189 13.06 -0.22 -12.34
CA GLY A 189 12.12 -0.34 -13.47
C GLY A 189 12.02 -1.75 -14.08
N LYS A 190 12.71 -2.74 -13.49
CA LYS A 190 12.57 -4.14 -13.84
C LYS A 190 11.40 -4.72 -13.08
N LYS A 191 10.23 -4.79 -13.67
CA LYS A 191 8.96 -5.29 -13.07
C LYS A 191 9.01 -6.73 -12.53
N GLU A 192 10.19 -7.23 -12.19
CA GLU A 192 10.41 -8.63 -11.77
C GLU A 192 10.38 -8.82 -10.26
N ALA A 193 10.46 -7.75 -9.47
CA ALA A 193 10.47 -7.83 -8.02
C ALA A 193 9.49 -6.85 -7.41
N SER A 194 8.84 -7.29 -6.35
CA SER A 194 7.95 -6.49 -5.52
C SER A 194 8.62 -6.19 -4.20
N TYR A 195 8.43 -5.00 -3.71
CA TYR A 195 9.04 -4.56 -2.46
C TYR A 195 8.00 -3.97 -1.51
N ALA A 196 8.39 -3.84 -0.25
CA ALA A 196 7.64 -3.06 0.72
C ALA A 196 8.63 -2.29 1.62
N VAL A 197 8.38 -1.00 1.80
CA VAL A 197 9.07 -0.21 2.82
C VAL A 197 8.37 -0.38 4.17
N SER A 198 9.13 -0.47 5.25
CA SER A 198 8.57 -0.64 6.59
C SER A 198 7.55 0.45 6.94
N ALA A 199 6.33 0.06 7.33
CA ALA A 199 5.32 1.00 7.82
C ALA A 199 5.74 1.65 9.16
N ALA A 200 6.50 0.95 9.99
CA ALA A 200 7.03 1.49 11.25
C ALA A 200 7.99 2.67 11.01
N TYR A 201 8.56 2.80 9.81
CA TYR A 201 9.36 3.96 9.43
C TYR A 201 8.59 5.27 9.57
N ALA A 202 7.29 5.25 9.35
CA ALA A 202 6.42 6.41 9.51
C ALA A 202 6.42 7.00 10.95
N ASN A 203 6.80 6.22 11.96
CA ASN A 203 6.90 6.71 13.33
C ASN A 203 8.07 7.69 13.51
N SER A 204 9.13 7.56 12.71
CA SER A 204 10.26 8.49 12.73
C SER A 204 10.06 9.70 11.82
N LEU A 205 9.06 9.69 10.95
CA LEU A 205 8.78 10.81 10.08
C LEU A 205 8.24 11.98 10.91
N SER A 206 8.98 13.06 10.89
CA SER A 206 8.58 14.32 11.53
C SER A 206 8.80 15.47 10.56
N VAL A 207 8.05 16.52 10.75
CA VAL A 207 8.30 17.79 10.07
C VAL A 207 9.38 18.50 10.85
N SER A 208 10.64 18.18 10.57
CA SER A 208 11.78 18.70 11.33
C SER A 208 12.56 19.68 10.53
N SER A 209 12.23 20.63 9.94
CA SER A 209 13.00 21.82 9.53
C SER A 209 12.33 22.66 8.46
N ALA A 210 12.74 23.87 8.35
CA ALA A 210 12.25 24.84 7.37
C ALA A 210 12.35 24.35 5.91
N ASP A 211 13.32 23.49 5.59
CA ASP A 211 13.61 23.07 4.21
C ASP A 211 12.67 21.96 3.70
N ALA A 212 12.42 20.91 4.50
CA ALA A 212 11.39 19.91 4.20
C ALA A 212 10.00 20.54 4.11
N PHE A 213 9.81 21.59 4.89
CA PHE A 213 8.58 22.35 4.99
C PHE A 213 8.20 23.08 3.70
N ASN A 214 9.16 23.80 3.11
CA ASN A 214 8.88 24.63 1.95
C ASN A 214 8.57 23.83 0.68
N THR A 215 9.21 22.69 0.48
CA THR A 215 9.04 21.91 -0.76
C THR A 215 7.74 21.13 -0.77
N ILE A 216 7.44 20.41 0.32
CA ILE A 216 6.26 19.52 0.37
C ILE A 216 4.99 20.32 0.63
N TYR A 217 5.00 21.19 1.63
CA TYR A 217 3.79 21.94 2.04
C TYR A 217 3.37 23.00 1.03
N THR A 218 4.32 23.62 0.36
CA THR A 218 4.01 24.59 -0.70
C THR A 218 3.48 23.86 -1.94
N SER A 219 4.08 22.73 -2.32
CA SER A 219 3.68 22.00 -3.51
C SER A 219 2.31 21.34 -3.39
N ILE A 220 1.90 20.88 -2.20
CA ILE A 220 0.57 20.26 -2.00
C ILE A 220 -0.50 21.24 -1.52
N GLY A 221 -0.20 22.53 -1.37
CA GLY A 221 -1.16 23.56 -0.97
C GLY A 221 -1.70 23.42 0.46
N ILE A 222 -1.10 22.59 1.30
CA ILE A 222 -1.52 22.33 2.68
C ILE A 222 -0.84 23.33 3.60
N LYS A 223 -1.63 24.10 4.34
CA LYS A 223 -1.14 25.10 5.27
C LYS A 223 -0.48 24.47 6.50
N LYS A 224 0.54 25.14 7.01
CA LYS A 224 1.14 24.85 8.32
C LYS A 224 0.10 24.95 9.42
N ALA A 225 0.07 23.94 10.30
CA ALA A 225 -0.73 23.99 11.52
C ALA A 225 -0.02 24.83 12.58
#